data_5b38e866a20a696fd93dc5803a757c96
#
_entry.id   5b38e866a20a696fd93dc5803a757c96
#
_cell.length_a   1.000
_cell.length_b   1.000
_cell.length_c   1.000
_cell.angle_alpha   90.00
_cell.angle_beta   90.00
_cell.angle_gamma   90.00
#
_symmetry.space_group_name_H-M   'P 1'
#
loop_
_entity.id
_entity.type
_entity.pdbx_description
1 polymer ?
#
loop_
_entity_poly.entity_id
_entity_poly.type
_entity_poly.pdbx_seq_one_letter_code
_entity_poly.pdbx_strand_id
1 'polypeptide(L)'
;SLDNLFIKYGSDKATLWNNSKGHGYTKFYIKHFNKIRKKKLNILEIGSFSGASAAAFSKYFLKANIYCLDINISNFKYKSKKINVFGLDASKLKNADYFLNKINPNQQKYFFDIIIDDGSHRLEDILKCFKYFFKSLKPNGFYIIEDFKHPNFYKHLDLKNEPKIDKLINFLKKKKVVKSNILSNNFQKSIIN
;
A
#
# COMPACT_ATOMS: atom_id res chain seq x y z
N SER A 1 11.31 10.45 -15.94
CA SER A 1 10.44 9.27 -15.78
C SER A 1 10.25 8.94 -14.31
N LEU A 2 9.28 8.08 -13.95
CA LEU A 2 9.12 7.61 -12.57
C LEU A 2 10.35 6.80 -12.12
N ASP A 3 10.95 6.02 -13.03
CA ASP A 3 12.15 5.25 -12.76
C ASP A 3 13.32 6.14 -12.33
N ASN A 4 13.58 7.21 -13.07
CA ASN A 4 14.62 8.17 -12.71
C ASN A 4 14.36 8.84 -11.36
N LEU A 5 13.09 9.04 -10.98
CA LEU A 5 12.74 9.55 -9.66
C LEU A 5 13.04 8.52 -8.57
N PHE A 6 12.68 7.26 -8.77
CA PHE A 6 13.01 6.19 -7.82
C PHE A 6 14.53 6.05 -7.66
N ILE A 7 15.30 6.03 -8.75
CA ILE A 7 16.78 6.02 -8.72
C ILE A 7 17.30 7.23 -7.93
N LYS A 8 16.83 8.44 -8.29
CA LYS A 8 17.26 9.69 -7.64
C LYS A 8 17.06 9.70 -6.13
N TYR A 9 15.94 9.17 -5.65
CA TYR A 9 15.59 9.15 -4.23
C TYR A 9 16.05 7.89 -3.52
N GLY A 10 16.65 6.91 -4.24
CA GLY A 10 17.19 5.68 -3.66
C GLY A 10 16.11 4.65 -3.29
N SER A 11 15.00 4.60 -4.05
CA SER A 11 13.97 3.57 -3.88
C SER A 11 14.34 2.32 -4.68
N ASP A 12 14.25 1.16 -4.03
CA ASP A 12 14.45 -0.18 -4.63
C ASP A 12 13.38 -0.58 -5.65
N LYS A 13 12.26 0.17 -5.70
CA LYS A 13 11.20 0.03 -6.72
C LYS A 13 11.68 0.36 -8.13
N ALA A 14 12.84 1.00 -8.25
CA ALA A 14 13.50 1.33 -9.52
C ALA A 14 14.00 0.07 -10.26
N THR A 15 14.40 0.26 -11.51
CA THR A 15 15.14 -0.77 -12.26
C THR A 15 16.57 -0.95 -11.74
N LEU A 16 17.18 0.13 -11.20
CA LEU A 16 18.49 0.14 -10.57
C LEU A 16 18.41 0.70 -9.15
N TRP A 17 19.07 0.05 -8.21
CA TRP A 17 19.17 0.45 -6.80
C TRP A 17 20.56 0.14 -6.25
N ASN A 18 21.24 1.16 -5.70
CA ASN A 18 22.58 1.03 -5.12
C ASN A 18 23.57 0.29 -6.06
N ASN A 19 23.62 0.70 -7.33
CA ASN A 19 24.44 0.09 -8.39
C ASN A 19 24.12 -1.40 -8.69
N SER A 20 23.01 -1.89 -8.21
CA SER A 20 22.52 -3.25 -8.44
C SER A 20 21.12 -3.21 -9.11
N LYS A 21 20.62 -4.39 -9.47
CA LYS A 21 19.25 -4.52 -9.99
C LYS A 21 18.25 -4.25 -8.87
N GLY A 22 17.35 -3.29 -9.08
CA GLY A 22 16.20 -3.06 -8.22
C GLY A 22 15.03 -3.99 -8.55
N HIS A 23 13.89 -3.83 -7.84
CA HIS A 23 12.69 -4.66 -8.04
C HIS A 23 12.04 -4.43 -9.41
N GLY A 24 12.26 -3.26 -10.03
CA GLY A 24 11.77 -2.95 -11.38
C GLY A 24 10.25 -2.75 -11.45
N TYR A 25 9.60 -2.36 -10.35
CA TYR A 25 8.15 -2.12 -10.28
C TYR A 25 7.70 -0.94 -11.12
N THR A 26 8.63 -0.10 -11.59
CA THR A 26 8.35 1.12 -12.36
C THR A 26 7.45 0.86 -13.58
N LYS A 27 7.68 -0.22 -14.32
CA LYS A 27 6.86 -0.56 -15.51
C LYS A 27 5.39 -0.76 -15.13
N PHE A 28 5.15 -1.46 -14.02
CA PHE A 28 3.80 -1.68 -13.49
C PHE A 28 3.16 -0.35 -13.08
N TYR A 29 3.86 0.47 -12.31
CA TYR A 29 3.35 1.76 -11.84
C TYR A 29 3.04 2.73 -12.99
N ILE A 30 3.92 2.86 -13.98
CA ILE A 30 3.69 3.74 -15.14
C ILE A 30 2.47 3.29 -15.92
N LYS A 31 2.30 1.99 -16.15
CA LYS A 31 1.15 1.42 -16.87
C LYS A 31 -0.18 1.86 -16.26
N HIS A 32 -0.26 1.85 -14.92
CA HIS A 32 -1.49 2.15 -14.20
C HIS A 32 -1.64 3.64 -13.84
N PHE A 33 -0.54 4.32 -13.54
CA PHE A 33 -0.57 5.67 -12.96
C PHE A 33 -0.42 6.81 -13.96
N ASN A 34 0.12 6.56 -15.15
CA ASN A 34 0.41 7.64 -16.10
C ASN A 34 -0.83 8.48 -16.46
N LYS A 35 -1.99 7.83 -16.63
CA LYS A 35 -3.25 8.50 -16.99
C LYS A 35 -3.82 9.36 -15.86
N ILE A 36 -3.48 9.07 -14.60
CA ILE A 36 -4.01 9.77 -13.42
C ILE A 36 -3.01 10.74 -12.77
N ARG A 37 -1.74 10.76 -13.22
CA ARG A 37 -0.65 11.52 -12.57
C ARG A 37 -0.89 13.02 -12.39
N LYS A 38 -1.77 13.62 -13.19
CA LYS A 38 -2.14 15.04 -13.10
C LYS A 38 -3.37 15.32 -12.27
N LYS A 39 -4.10 14.27 -11.84
CA LYS A 39 -5.30 14.39 -11.02
C LYS A 39 -4.96 14.73 -9.57
N LYS A 40 -5.93 15.31 -8.84
CA LYS A 40 -5.86 15.46 -7.39
C LYS A 40 -6.10 14.08 -6.77
N LEU A 41 -5.11 13.54 -6.07
CA LEU A 41 -5.11 12.17 -5.54
C LEU A 41 -4.75 12.17 -4.06
N ASN A 42 -5.34 11.24 -3.32
CA ASN A 42 -4.88 10.83 -1.99
C ASN A 42 -4.25 9.44 -2.11
N ILE A 43 -2.98 9.34 -1.73
CA ILE A 43 -2.18 8.11 -1.84
C ILE A 43 -1.74 7.71 -0.44
N LEU A 44 -1.98 6.46 -0.07
CA LEU A 44 -1.45 5.85 1.16
C LEU A 44 -0.31 4.90 0.81
N GLU A 45 0.80 5.03 1.51
CA GLU A 45 1.89 4.06 1.51
C GLU A 45 2.08 3.52 2.93
N ILE A 46 1.94 2.22 3.09
CA ILE A 46 2.19 1.47 4.33
C ILE A 46 3.57 0.84 4.19
N GLY A 47 4.46 1.06 5.18
CA GLY A 47 5.86 0.64 5.08
C GLY A 47 6.69 1.65 4.29
N SER A 48 6.69 2.91 4.70
CA SER A 48 7.39 3.98 3.95
C SER A 48 8.88 4.06 4.24
N PHE A 49 9.39 3.37 5.25
CA PHE A 49 10.80 3.31 5.65
C PHE A 49 11.49 4.69 5.61
N SER A 50 12.44 4.88 4.66
CA SER A 50 13.17 6.16 4.51
C SER A 50 12.39 7.24 3.75
N GLY A 51 11.22 6.91 3.20
CA GLY A 51 10.39 7.81 2.41
C GLY A 51 10.86 8.03 0.97
N ALA A 52 11.76 7.19 0.45
CA ALA A 52 12.32 7.33 -0.88
C ALA A 52 11.25 7.23 -2.00
N SER A 53 10.36 6.23 -1.89
CA SER A 53 9.22 6.05 -2.78
C SER A 53 8.23 7.21 -2.68
N ALA A 54 7.88 7.64 -1.45
CA ALA A 54 7.01 8.79 -1.21
C ALA A 54 7.58 10.08 -1.84
N ALA A 55 8.90 10.30 -1.73
CA ALA A 55 9.58 11.44 -2.37
C ALA A 55 9.45 11.37 -3.90
N ALA A 56 9.68 10.21 -4.50
CA ALA A 56 9.52 10.00 -5.94
C ALA A 56 8.07 10.24 -6.39
N PHE A 57 7.09 9.66 -5.68
CA PHE A 57 5.68 9.86 -5.96
C PHE A 57 5.24 11.32 -5.81
N SER A 58 5.79 12.06 -4.83
CA SER A 58 5.48 13.49 -4.64
C SER A 58 5.88 14.37 -5.83
N LYS A 59 6.87 13.93 -6.60
CA LYS A 59 7.31 14.58 -7.86
C LYS A 59 6.59 14.05 -9.09
N TYR A 60 6.28 12.75 -9.08
CA TYR A 60 5.58 12.13 -10.20
C TYR A 60 4.11 12.57 -10.29
N PHE A 61 3.40 12.53 -9.17
CA PHE A 61 2.01 12.98 -9.08
C PHE A 61 1.93 14.48 -8.80
N LEU A 62 1.45 15.27 -9.74
CA LEU A 62 1.54 16.72 -9.66
C LEU A 62 0.68 17.32 -8.54
N LYS A 63 -0.46 16.71 -8.25
CA LYS A 63 -1.49 17.23 -7.30
C LYS A 63 -1.89 16.20 -6.24
N ALA A 64 -0.97 15.33 -5.82
CA ALA A 64 -1.27 14.31 -4.83
C ALA A 64 -0.93 14.76 -3.41
N ASN A 65 -1.73 14.29 -2.44
CA ASN A 65 -1.36 14.16 -1.04
C ASN A 65 -0.89 12.73 -0.80
N ILE A 66 0.26 12.56 -0.17
CA ILE A 66 0.84 11.26 0.14
C ILE A 66 0.85 11.10 1.65
N TYR A 67 0.25 10.03 2.10
CA TYR A 67 0.18 9.65 3.50
C TYR A 67 1.08 8.43 3.68
N CYS A 68 2.03 8.53 4.61
CA CYS A 68 3.03 7.51 4.87
C CYS A 68 2.81 6.95 6.26
N LEU A 69 2.59 5.65 6.37
CA LEU A 69 2.56 4.92 7.63
C LEU A 69 3.80 4.05 7.74
N ASP A 70 4.51 4.18 8.84
CA ASP A 70 5.60 3.27 9.19
C ASP A 70 5.63 3.10 10.70
N ILE A 71 6.00 1.91 11.17
CA ILE A 71 6.15 1.65 12.61
C ILE A 71 7.32 2.42 13.20
N ASN A 72 8.33 2.73 12.37
CA ASN A 72 9.53 3.46 12.75
C ASN A 72 9.87 4.57 11.76
N ILE A 73 9.49 5.79 12.06
CA ILE A 73 9.72 6.97 11.21
C ILE A 73 11.08 7.64 11.44
N SER A 74 11.96 7.11 12.29
CA SER A 74 13.28 7.70 12.56
C SER A 74 14.18 7.76 11.32
N ASN A 75 13.97 6.84 10.39
CA ASN A 75 14.70 6.78 9.12
C ASN A 75 14.12 7.67 8.01
N PHE A 76 12.96 8.31 8.25
CA PHE A 76 12.28 9.10 7.23
C PHE A 76 13.04 10.40 6.92
N LYS A 77 13.51 10.57 5.68
CA LYS A 77 14.47 11.63 5.30
C LYS A 77 13.82 12.80 4.54
N TYR A 78 12.66 12.59 3.91
CA TYR A 78 12.15 13.52 2.91
C TYR A 78 11.01 14.38 3.46
N LYS A 79 11.13 15.71 3.30
CA LYS A 79 10.10 16.67 3.70
C LYS A 79 9.45 17.31 2.47
N SER A 80 8.13 17.37 2.43
CA SER A 80 7.36 18.04 1.39
C SER A 80 5.98 18.40 1.94
N LYS A 81 5.39 19.51 1.47
CA LYS A 81 3.99 19.86 1.79
C LYS A 81 2.98 18.81 1.32
N LYS A 82 3.38 17.92 0.43
CA LYS A 82 2.55 16.82 -0.08
C LYS A 82 2.68 15.52 0.73
N ILE A 83 3.67 15.41 1.62
CA ILE A 83 3.99 14.17 2.34
C ILE A 83 3.62 14.34 3.80
N ASN A 84 2.74 13.47 4.28
CA ASN A 84 2.25 13.42 5.65
C ASN A 84 2.70 12.09 6.28
N VAL A 85 3.52 12.14 7.32
CA VAL A 85 4.17 10.96 7.91
C VAL A 85 3.58 10.66 9.29
N PHE A 86 3.29 9.39 9.54
CA PHE A 86 2.72 8.89 10.79
C PHE A 86 3.50 7.67 11.29
N GLY A 87 4.02 7.74 12.51
CA GLY A 87 4.70 6.65 13.20
C GLY A 87 3.67 5.71 13.85
N LEU A 88 3.11 4.77 13.08
CA LEU A 88 2.02 3.90 13.52
C LEU A 88 2.18 2.50 12.91
N ASP A 89 1.87 1.47 13.71
CA ASP A 89 1.70 0.09 13.23
C ASP A 89 0.33 -0.04 12.53
N ALA A 90 0.34 -0.09 11.20
CA ALA A 90 -0.85 -0.19 10.37
C ALA A 90 -1.64 -1.51 10.56
N SER A 91 -1.00 -2.56 11.07
CA SER A 91 -1.63 -3.85 11.35
C SER A 91 -2.50 -3.85 12.61
N LYS A 92 -2.50 -2.77 13.40
CA LYS A 92 -3.31 -2.62 14.61
C LYS A 92 -4.56 -1.80 14.32
N LEU A 93 -5.74 -2.37 14.59
CA LEU A 93 -7.02 -1.72 14.32
C LEU A 93 -7.12 -0.32 14.95
N LYS A 94 -6.74 -0.16 16.21
CA LYS A 94 -6.74 1.15 16.88
C LYS A 94 -5.94 2.21 16.14
N ASN A 95 -4.77 1.83 15.59
CA ASN A 95 -3.90 2.75 14.86
C ASN A 95 -4.50 3.10 13.49
N ALA A 96 -5.07 2.11 12.80
CA ALA A 96 -5.77 2.33 11.53
C ALA A 96 -6.97 3.28 11.71
N ASP A 97 -7.80 3.05 12.73
CA ASP A 97 -8.94 3.90 13.05
C ASP A 97 -8.50 5.32 13.43
N TYR A 98 -7.50 5.45 14.31
CA TYR A 98 -6.92 6.76 14.67
C TYR A 98 -6.43 7.52 13.44
N PHE A 99 -5.66 6.86 12.59
CA PHE A 99 -5.11 7.44 11.38
C PHE A 99 -6.22 7.91 10.43
N LEU A 100 -7.18 7.02 10.10
CA LEU A 100 -8.28 7.34 9.20
C LEU A 100 -9.12 8.51 9.71
N ASN A 101 -9.44 8.54 11.00
CA ASN A 101 -10.19 9.65 11.60
C ASN A 101 -9.42 10.97 11.54
N LYS A 102 -8.09 10.93 11.75
CA LYS A 102 -7.24 12.12 11.73
C LYS A 102 -7.13 12.75 10.35
N ILE A 103 -6.99 11.94 9.29
CA ILE A 103 -6.79 12.46 7.93
C ILE A 103 -8.09 12.70 7.17
N ASN A 104 -9.18 12.09 7.62
CA ASN A 104 -10.51 12.13 7.00
C ASN A 104 -11.58 12.49 8.06
N PRO A 105 -11.51 13.69 8.69
CA PRO A 105 -12.40 14.07 9.78
C PRO A 105 -13.88 14.12 9.37
N ASN A 106 -14.16 14.31 8.08
CA ASN A 106 -15.50 14.28 7.53
C ASN A 106 -16.02 12.86 7.26
N GLN A 107 -15.27 11.84 7.64
CA GLN A 107 -15.61 10.42 7.50
C GLN A 107 -16.14 10.04 6.10
N GLN A 108 -15.52 10.61 5.06
CA GLN A 108 -15.84 10.23 3.68
C GLN A 108 -15.59 8.74 3.50
N LYS A 109 -16.58 8.01 3.02
CA LYS A 109 -16.51 6.55 2.81
C LYS A 109 -15.33 6.15 1.93
N TYR A 110 -15.06 6.95 0.89
CA TYR A 110 -14.00 6.70 -0.09
C TYR A 110 -13.02 7.87 -0.08
N PHE A 111 -11.81 7.64 0.38
CA PHE A 111 -10.82 8.69 0.56
C PHE A 111 -9.57 8.52 -0.31
N PHE A 112 -9.02 7.29 -0.41
CA PHE A 112 -7.79 7.04 -1.16
C PHE A 112 -8.07 6.66 -2.62
N ASP A 113 -7.25 7.20 -3.51
CA ASP A 113 -7.20 6.81 -4.92
C ASP A 113 -6.23 5.63 -5.13
N ILE A 114 -5.16 5.57 -4.32
CA ILE A 114 -4.13 4.54 -4.36
C ILE A 114 -3.76 4.18 -2.93
N ILE A 115 -3.67 2.88 -2.65
CA ILE A 115 -3.10 2.32 -1.42
C ILE A 115 -1.99 1.35 -1.85
N ILE A 116 -0.80 1.53 -1.30
CA ILE A 116 0.36 0.67 -1.52
C ILE A 116 0.72 0.07 -0.16
N ASP A 117 0.67 -1.24 -0.05
CA ASP A 117 1.09 -2.00 1.12
C ASP A 117 2.44 -2.65 0.82
N ASP A 118 3.47 -2.06 1.39
CA ASP A 118 4.88 -2.46 1.33
C ASP A 118 5.44 -2.56 2.76
N GLY A 119 4.62 -3.11 3.65
CA GLY A 119 4.89 -3.16 5.08
C GLY A 119 5.80 -4.31 5.51
N SER A 120 5.36 -5.09 6.50
CA SER A 120 6.16 -6.16 7.11
C SER A 120 6.30 -7.42 6.25
N HIS A 121 5.55 -7.55 5.16
CA HIS A 121 5.41 -8.73 4.31
C HIS A 121 4.93 -10.00 5.05
N ARG A 122 4.48 -9.88 6.31
CA ARG A 122 3.86 -10.97 7.05
C ARG A 122 2.42 -11.14 6.56
N LEU A 123 2.02 -12.39 6.29
CA LEU A 123 0.67 -12.67 5.78
C LEU A 123 -0.43 -12.10 6.69
N GLU A 124 -0.25 -12.21 8.00
CA GLU A 124 -1.17 -11.66 8.99
C GLU A 124 -1.36 -10.15 8.85
N ASP A 125 -0.25 -9.41 8.75
CA ASP A 125 -0.27 -7.95 8.68
C ASP A 125 -0.84 -7.47 7.34
N ILE A 126 -0.46 -8.13 6.23
CA ILE A 126 -1.04 -7.85 4.90
C ILE A 126 -2.57 -8.02 4.92
N LEU A 127 -3.08 -9.13 5.47
CA LEU A 127 -4.52 -9.37 5.54
C LEU A 127 -5.23 -8.37 6.46
N LYS A 128 -4.61 -7.98 7.57
CA LYS A 128 -5.14 -6.94 8.47
C LYS A 128 -5.15 -5.57 7.82
N CYS A 129 -4.05 -5.14 7.19
CA CYS A 129 -3.98 -3.87 6.46
C CYS A 129 -5.04 -3.84 5.34
N PHE A 130 -5.15 -4.91 4.57
CA PHE A 130 -6.19 -5.03 3.54
C PHE A 130 -7.59 -4.86 4.13
N LYS A 131 -7.90 -5.55 5.25
CA LYS A 131 -9.20 -5.44 5.93
C LYS A 131 -9.50 -4.01 6.40
N TYR A 132 -8.51 -3.32 6.96
CA TYR A 132 -8.71 -2.02 7.59
C TYR A 132 -8.81 -0.89 6.57
N PHE A 133 -7.97 -0.91 5.53
CA PHE A 133 -7.85 0.21 4.60
C PHE A 133 -8.64 0.07 3.31
N PHE A 134 -8.98 -1.16 2.87
CA PHE A 134 -9.65 -1.35 1.58
C PHE A 134 -10.99 -0.60 1.48
N LYS A 135 -11.75 -0.51 2.58
CA LYS A 135 -13.05 0.20 2.58
C LYS A 135 -12.93 1.70 2.33
N SER A 136 -11.75 2.28 2.57
CA SER A 136 -11.46 3.69 2.29
C SER A 136 -10.95 3.93 0.87
N LEU A 137 -10.74 2.88 0.09
CA LEU A 137 -10.34 2.97 -1.32
C LEU A 137 -11.53 3.41 -2.18
N LYS A 138 -11.31 4.38 -3.06
CA LYS A 138 -12.31 4.85 -4.02
C LYS A 138 -12.65 3.77 -5.05
N PRO A 139 -13.88 3.78 -5.61
CA PRO A 139 -14.18 2.98 -6.79
C PRO A 139 -13.17 3.26 -7.91
N ASN A 140 -12.71 2.21 -8.57
CA ASN A 140 -11.64 2.26 -9.58
C ASN A 140 -10.26 2.73 -9.05
N GLY A 141 -10.06 2.77 -7.73
CA GLY A 141 -8.77 2.97 -7.10
C GLY A 141 -7.89 1.73 -7.16
N PHE A 142 -6.64 1.87 -6.75
CA PHE A 142 -5.66 0.78 -6.75
C PHE A 142 -5.27 0.41 -5.32
N TYR A 143 -5.48 -0.84 -4.92
CA TYR A 143 -4.84 -1.45 -3.76
C TYR A 143 -3.73 -2.36 -4.25
N ILE A 144 -2.50 -2.02 -3.93
CA ILE A 144 -1.29 -2.70 -4.41
C ILE A 144 -0.60 -3.31 -3.19
N ILE A 145 -0.26 -4.58 -3.27
CA ILE A 145 0.51 -5.29 -2.25
C ILE A 145 1.84 -5.66 -2.89
N GLU A 146 2.92 -5.04 -2.41
CA GLU A 146 4.27 -5.38 -2.85
C GLU A 146 4.74 -6.63 -2.10
N ASP A 147 5.64 -7.39 -2.70
CA ASP A 147 6.28 -8.58 -2.12
C ASP A 147 5.32 -9.60 -1.49
N PHE A 148 4.07 -9.61 -1.93
CA PHE A 148 2.98 -10.43 -1.38
C PHE A 148 3.26 -11.94 -1.43
N LYS A 149 4.28 -12.37 -2.18
CA LYS A 149 4.69 -13.79 -2.26
C LYS A 149 5.70 -14.19 -1.19
N HIS A 150 6.29 -13.26 -0.45
CA HIS A 150 7.25 -13.59 0.62
C HIS A 150 6.72 -14.66 1.58
N PRO A 151 5.45 -14.62 2.06
CA PRO A 151 4.90 -15.68 2.89
C PRO A 151 4.86 -17.07 2.24
N ASN A 152 4.99 -17.18 0.93
CA ASN A 152 5.03 -18.46 0.21
C ASN A 152 6.43 -19.14 0.34
N PHE A 153 7.47 -18.32 0.52
CA PHE A 153 8.87 -18.78 0.56
C PHE A 153 9.43 -18.76 1.98
N TYR A 154 8.98 -17.85 2.85
CA TYR A 154 9.52 -17.63 4.17
C TYR A 154 8.51 -18.02 5.25
N LYS A 155 8.72 -19.19 5.90
CA LYS A 155 7.81 -19.74 6.91
C LYS A 155 7.50 -18.80 8.08
N HIS A 156 8.46 -17.95 8.47
CA HIS A 156 8.28 -16.98 9.57
C HIS A 156 7.37 -15.80 9.20
N LEU A 157 7.11 -15.59 7.90
CA LEU A 157 6.18 -14.59 7.40
C LEU A 157 4.79 -15.17 7.12
N ASP A 158 4.67 -16.50 7.17
CA ASP A 158 3.42 -17.21 6.89
C ASP A 158 2.50 -17.27 8.12
N LEU A 159 1.22 -17.50 7.85
CA LEU A 159 0.22 -17.75 8.88
C LEU A 159 -0.61 -18.98 8.51
N LYS A 160 -0.56 -19.98 9.38
CA LYS A 160 -1.35 -21.22 9.20
C LYS A 160 -2.85 -20.90 9.17
N ASN A 161 -3.58 -21.64 8.34
CA ASN A 161 -5.04 -21.53 8.19
C ASN A 161 -5.56 -20.23 7.56
N GLU A 162 -4.66 -19.37 7.09
CA GLU A 162 -5.04 -18.19 6.30
C GLU A 162 -4.73 -18.40 4.80
N PRO A 163 -5.55 -17.83 3.89
CA PRO A 163 -5.29 -17.92 2.47
C PRO A 163 -4.07 -17.07 2.09
N LYS A 164 -3.19 -17.61 1.29
CA LYS A 164 -2.14 -16.82 0.61
C LYS A 164 -2.77 -15.75 -0.26
N ILE A 165 -2.08 -14.65 -0.49
CA ILE A 165 -2.63 -13.49 -1.20
C ILE A 165 -3.02 -13.84 -2.64
N ASP A 166 -2.23 -14.63 -3.35
CA ASP A 166 -2.56 -15.10 -4.70
C ASP A 166 -3.84 -15.95 -4.72
N LYS A 167 -4.03 -16.83 -3.73
CA LYS A 167 -5.26 -17.60 -3.56
C LYS A 167 -6.45 -16.68 -3.29
N LEU A 168 -6.30 -15.73 -2.35
CA LEU A 168 -7.34 -14.73 -2.03
C LEU A 168 -7.76 -13.97 -3.30
N ILE A 169 -6.81 -13.40 -4.04
CA ILE A 169 -7.08 -12.65 -5.26
C ILE A 169 -7.82 -13.51 -6.29
N ASN A 170 -7.42 -14.78 -6.47
CA ASN A 170 -8.07 -15.70 -7.40
C ASN A 170 -9.53 -15.98 -7.01
N PHE A 171 -9.84 -16.11 -5.72
CA PHE A 171 -11.21 -16.30 -5.25
C PHE A 171 -12.05 -15.03 -5.47
N LEU A 172 -11.52 -13.86 -5.10
CA LEU A 172 -12.20 -12.58 -5.29
C LEU A 172 -12.51 -12.30 -6.78
N LYS A 173 -11.55 -12.57 -7.68
CA LYS A 173 -11.76 -12.47 -9.15
C LYS A 173 -12.86 -13.37 -9.66
N LYS A 174 -13.04 -14.56 -9.07
CA LYS A 174 -14.11 -15.50 -9.39
C LYS A 174 -15.43 -15.20 -8.65
N LYS A 175 -15.51 -14.05 -7.96
CA LYS A 175 -16.64 -13.67 -7.11
C LYS A 175 -16.97 -14.73 -6.04
N LYS A 176 -15.95 -15.33 -5.46
CA LYS A 176 -16.07 -16.36 -4.41
C LYS A 176 -15.34 -15.90 -3.14
N VAL A 177 -15.84 -16.32 -1.99
CA VAL A 177 -15.18 -16.13 -0.70
C VAL A 177 -14.24 -17.30 -0.38
N VAL A 178 -13.16 -17.04 0.31
CA VAL A 178 -12.24 -18.05 0.83
C VAL A 178 -12.31 -18.07 2.37
N LYS A 179 -12.15 -19.25 2.98
CA LYS A 179 -12.09 -19.37 4.43
C LYS A 179 -10.90 -18.58 4.97
N SER A 180 -11.17 -17.66 5.90
CA SER A 180 -10.17 -16.84 6.58
C SER A 180 -10.70 -16.46 7.98
N ASN A 181 -9.83 -16.46 8.98
CA ASN A 181 -10.16 -15.99 10.32
C ASN A 181 -10.03 -14.46 10.42
N ILE A 182 -9.24 -13.84 9.54
CA ILE A 182 -9.00 -12.38 9.51
C ILE A 182 -10.05 -11.68 8.66
N LEU A 183 -10.31 -12.21 7.45
CA LEU A 183 -11.24 -11.63 6.50
C LEU A 183 -12.60 -12.31 6.57
N SER A 184 -13.56 -11.69 7.27
CA SER A 184 -14.91 -12.25 7.36
C SER A 184 -15.57 -12.40 5.99
N ASN A 185 -16.51 -13.35 5.87
CA ASN A 185 -17.27 -13.55 4.63
C ASN A 185 -18.01 -12.27 4.20
N ASN A 186 -18.54 -11.50 5.17
CA ASN A 186 -19.23 -10.23 4.87
C ASN A 186 -18.27 -9.19 4.28
N PHE A 187 -17.05 -9.09 4.81
CA PHE A 187 -16.03 -8.22 4.24
C PHE A 187 -15.69 -8.63 2.82
N GLN A 188 -15.42 -9.93 2.57
CA GLN A 188 -15.10 -10.42 1.23
C GLN A 188 -16.25 -10.19 0.25
N LYS A 189 -17.50 -10.45 0.64
CA LYS A 189 -18.69 -10.16 -0.19
C LYS A 189 -18.81 -8.68 -0.52
N SER A 190 -18.46 -7.78 0.40
CA SER A 190 -18.50 -6.33 0.15
C SER A 190 -17.46 -5.82 -0.86
N ILE A 191 -16.46 -6.65 -1.19
CA ILE A 191 -15.44 -6.37 -2.21
C ILE A 191 -15.86 -6.92 -3.59
N ILE A 192 -16.60 -8.04 -3.58
CA ILE A 192 -16.99 -8.78 -4.78
C ILE A 192 -18.15 -8.09 -5.53
N ASN A 193 -18.99 -7.39 -4.81
CA ASN A 193 -20.17 -6.67 -5.32
C ASN A 193 -19.83 -5.22 -5.70
#